data_bd504b3910e14911281758c38f4ee061
#
_entry.id   bd504b3910e14911281758c38f4ee061
#
_cell.length_a   1.000
_cell.length_b   1.000
_cell.length_c   1.000
_cell.angle_alpha   90.00
_cell.angle_beta   90.00
_cell.angle_gamma   90.00
#
_symmetry.space_group_name_H-M   'P 1'
#
loop_
_entity.id
_entity.type
_entity.pdbx_description
1 polymer ?
#
loop_
_entity_poly.entity_id
_entity_poly.type
_entity_poly.pdbx_seq_one_letter_code
_entity_poly.pdbx_strand_id
1 'polypeptide(L)'
;YKRQDLLYLVSNTGNKAGAKWLQEFCDSQPWGNYKVHAVENVYAYIHVDTTFVFLREGTVLVNPHRVSWRNLPEFLSHMEIIWAPEPYPSQVLDNWCPASPWLGMNILPINSKQVLVESNQIMLMKHLEKFNFEPIPVQMRHARTFSGGPHCVTLDVLRG
;
A
#
# COMPACT_ATOMS: atom_id res chain seq x y z
N TYR A 1 21.82 6.69 11.28
CA TYR A 1 20.75 6.36 10.31
C TYR A 1 19.94 5.19 10.87
N LYS A 2 18.63 5.39 11.12
CA LYS A 2 17.72 4.28 11.43
C LYS A 2 17.65 3.39 10.18
N ARG A 3 17.72 2.07 10.39
CA ARG A 3 17.49 1.08 9.35
C ARG A 3 16.11 1.27 8.75
N GLN A 4 16.01 1.25 7.43
CA GLN A 4 14.74 1.31 6.72
C GLN A 4 14.39 -0.09 6.18
N ASP A 5 13.11 -0.42 6.26
CA ASP A 5 12.58 -1.69 5.77
C ASP A 5 11.87 -1.47 4.43
N LEU A 6 12.25 -2.26 3.43
CA LEU A 6 11.63 -2.27 2.10
C LEU A 6 10.82 -3.54 1.93
N LEU A 7 9.55 -3.40 1.60
CA LEU A 7 8.70 -4.53 1.26
C LEU A 7 8.81 -4.84 -0.24
N TYR A 8 9.21 -6.05 -0.57
CA TYR A 8 9.28 -6.56 -1.95
C TYR A 8 8.28 -7.70 -2.14
N LEU A 9 7.33 -7.53 -3.04
CA LEU A 9 6.34 -8.56 -3.33
C LEU A 9 6.91 -9.62 -4.28
N VAL A 10 6.95 -10.87 -3.85
CA VAL A 10 7.19 -12.03 -4.71
C VAL A 10 5.87 -12.44 -5.35
N SER A 11 5.75 -12.24 -6.67
CA SER A 11 4.50 -12.37 -7.42
C SER A 11 4.77 -12.79 -8.86
N ASN A 12 3.80 -12.63 -9.74
CA ASN A 12 3.95 -12.89 -11.18
C ASN A 12 4.96 -11.95 -11.86
N THR A 13 5.26 -10.80 -11.28
CA THR A 13 6.16 -9.78 -11.84
C THR A 13 7.42 -9.53 -11.02
N GLY A 14 7.51 -10.14 -9.84
CA GLY A 14 8.68 -10.06 -8.96
C GLY A 14 9.05 -11.44 -8.42
N ASN A 15 10.33 -11.74 -8.31
CA ASN A 15 10.83 -13.03 -7.83
C ASN A 15 11.90 -12.86 -6.73
N LYS A 16 12.25 -13.97 -6.07
CA LYS A 16 13.29 -13.99 -5.02
C LYS A 16 14.64 -13.49 -5.49
N ALA A 17 15.01 -13.77 -6.73
CA ALA A 17 16.28 -13.30 -7.29
C ALA A 17 16.31 -11.76 -7.39
N GLY A 18 15.19 -11.15 -7.78
CA GLY A 18 15.03 -9.70 -7.78
C GLY A 18 15.11 -9.08 -6.38
N ALA A 19 14.49 -9.71 -5.39
CA ALA A 19 14.60 -9.27 -3.98
C ALA A 19 16.05 -9.35 -3.47
N LYS A 20 16.74 -10.43 -3.78
CA LYS A 20 18.16 -10.60 -3.43
C LYS A 20 19.02 -9.54 -4.10
N TRP A 21 18.84 -9.35 -5.42
CA TRP A 21 19.55 -8.30 -6.15
C TRP A 21 19.33 -6.91 -5.56
N LEU A 22 18.08 -6.58 -5.19
CA LEU A 22 17.77 -5.30 -4.58
C LEU A 22 18.47 -5.14 -3.21
N GLN A 23 18.54 -6.20 -2.40
CA GLN A 23 19.29 -6.17 -1.14
C GLN A 23 20.77 -5.90 -1.40
N GLU A 24 21.39 -6.66 -2.31
CA GLU A 24 22.80 -6.49 -2.67
C GLU A 24 23.09 -5.08 -3.21
N PHE A 25 22.18 -4.54 -4.01
CA PHE A 25 22.26 -3.16 -4.50
C PHE A 25 22.21 -2.17 -3.32
N CYS A 26 21.23 -2.30 -2.42
CA CYS A 26 21.14 -1.42 -1.24
C CYS A 26 22.40 -1.50 -0.37
N ASP A 27 22.94 -2.70 -0.13
CA ASP A 27 24.14 -2.90 0.67
C ASP A 27 25.40 -2.27 0.05
N SER A 28 25.43 -2.15 -1.29
CA SER A 28 26.54 -1.54 -2.02
C SER A 28 26.54 -0.02 -1.99
N GLN A 29 25.44 0.62 -1.56
CA GLN A 29 25.29 2.07 -1.61
C GLN A 29 25.80 2.74 -0.34
N PRO A 30 26.40 3.95 -0.42
CA PRO A 30 26.88 4.69 0.75
C PRO A 30 25.75 5.14 1.70
N TRP A 31 24.52 5.19 1.23
CA TRP A 31 23.32 5.45 2.02
C TRP A 31 22.67 4.16 2.52
N GLY A 32 23.27 2.99 2.23
CA GLY A 32 22.71 1.68 2.53
C GLY A 32 22.52 1.46 4.03
N ASN A 33 21.29 1.33 4.44
CA ASN A 33 20.86 0.76 5.70
C ASN A 33 19.42 0.25 5.53
N TYR A 34 19.18 -0.40 4.40
CA TYR A 34 17.88 -0.93 4.04
C TYR A 34 17.86 -2.44 4.20
N LYS A 35 16.75 -2.97 4.69
CA LYS A 35 16.48 -4.40 4.65
C LYS A 35 15.32 -4.67 3.71
N VAL A 36 15.55 -5.52 2.73
CA VAL A 36 14.53 -5.98 1.79
C VAL A 36 13.81 -7.20 2.36
N HIS A 37 12.52 -7.08 2.58
CA HIS A 37 11.64 -8.17 3.01
C HIS A 37 10.90 -8.74 1.80
N ALA A 38 11.32 -9.91 1.34
CA ALA A 38 10.62 -10.64 0.29
C ALA A 38 9.34 -11.26 0.87
N VAL A 39 8.19 -10.74 0.45
CA VAL A 39 6.88 -11.16 0.94
C VAL A 39 6.24 -12.12 -0.06
N GLU A 40 5.92 -13.32 0.41
CA GLU A 40 5.34 -14.40 -0.37
C GLU A 40 3.96 -14.77 0.14
N ASN A 41 3.15 -15.42 -0.70
CA ASN A 41 1.87 -16.01 -0.33
C ASN A 41 0.80 -15.04 0.21
N VAL A 42 0.92 -13.76 -0.06
CA VAL A 42 -0.08 -12.74 0.31
C VAL A 42 -0.85 -12.22 -0.90
N TYR A 43 -0.19 -12.09 -2.04
CA TYR A 43 -0.80 -11.60 -3.28
C TYR A 43 0.09 -11.92 -4.47
N ALA A 44 -0.46 -12.51 -5.51
CA ALA A 44 0.32 -13.00 -6.66
C ALA A 44 0.27 -12.09 -7.89
N TYR A 45 -0.40 -10.94 -7.82
CA TYR A 45 -0.54 -10.01 -8.94
C TYR A 45 0.54 -8.92 -8.91
N ILE A 46 0.37 -7.78 -9.60
CA ILE A 46 1.43 -6.83 -9.90
C ILE A 46 1.76 -5.91 -8.71
N HIS A 47 0.76 -5.27 -8.11
CA HIS A 47 0.95 -4.16 -7.18
C HIS A 47 0.69 -4.54 -5.72
N VAL A 48 1.59 -4.15 -4.84
CA VAL A 48 1.49 -4.40 -3.39
C VAL A 48 0.70 -3.31 -2.65
N ASP A 49 0.57 -2.13 -3.21
CA ASP A 49 -0.03 -0.92 -2.61
C ASP A 49 -1.56 -0.98 -2.42
N THR A 50 -2.20 -2.07 -2.85
CA THR A 50 -3.57 -2.42 -2.50
C THR A 50 -3.65 -3.63 -1.56
N THR A 51 -2.51 -4.01 -0.99
CA THR A 51 -2.38 -5.08 0.00
C THR A 51 -1.83 -4.55 1.32
N PHE A 52 -0.80 -3.70 1.24
CA PHE A 52 -0.20 -3.01 2.39
C PHE A 52 -0.01 -1.53 2.06
N VAL A 53 -0.46 -0.64 2.95
CA VAL A 53 -0.20 0.79 2.86
C VAL A 53 0.37 1.27 4.19
N PHE A 54 1.62 1.71 4.20
CA PHE A 54 2.25 2.28 5.37
C PHE A 54 1.72 3.70 5.59
N LEU A 55 0.94 3.89 6.65
CA LEU A 55 0.26 5.16 6.91
C LEU A 55 1.16 6.15 7.66
N ARG A 56 1.93 5.65 8.60
CA ARG A 56 2.94 6.37 9.39
C ARG A 56 3.91 5.37 9.99
N GLU A 57 4.96 5.85 10.65
CA GLU A 57 5.90 4.97 11.37
C GLU A 57 5.12 4.06 12.34
N GLY A 58 5.35 2.76 12.23
CA GLY A 58 4.72 1.75 13.07
C GLY A 58 3.25 1.44 12.79
N THR A 59 2.63 1.99 11.73
CA THR A 59 1.21 1.75 11.41
C THR A 59 1.02 1.37 9.94
N VAL A 60 0.32 0.27 9.69
CA VAL A 60 0.06 -0.24 8.33
C VAL A 60 -1.42 -0.59 8.14
N LEU A 61 -2.00 -0.12 7.03
CA LEU A 61 -3.31 -0.54 6.56
C LEU A 61 -3.15 -1.83 5.73
N VAL A 62 -3.95 -2.83 6.04
CA VAL A 62 -3.81 -4.19 5.47
C VAL A 62 -5.12 -4.66 4.84
N ASN A 63 -5.02 -5.27 3.68
CA ASN A 63 -6.15 -5.85 2.96
C ASN A 63 -6.55 -7.20 3.58
N PRO A 64 -7.74 -7.32 4.21
CA PRO A 64 -8.15 -8.53 4.91
C PRO A 64 -8.51 -9.70 3.97
N HIS A 65 -8.74 -9.44 2.68
CA HIS A 65 -9.00 -10.49 1.69
C HIS A 65 -7.72 -11.19 1.21
N ARG A 66 -6.56 -10.59 1.43
CA ARG A 66 -5.27 -11.13 0.99
C ARG A 66 -4.39 -11.55 2.15
N VAL A 67 -4.56 -10.89 3.29
CA VAL A 67 -3.74 -11.07 4.48
C VAL A 67 -4.62 -11.40 5.67
N SER A 68 -4.13 -12.29 6.50
CA SER A 68 -4.70 -12.67 7.79
C SER A 68 -3.56 -12.80 8.81
N TRP A 69 -3.85 -13.01 10.06
CA TRP A 69 -2.83 -13.28 11.08
C TRP A 69 -1.95 -14.51 10.78
N ARG A 70 -2.41 -15.42 9.89
CA ARG A 70 -1.68 -16.63 9.52
C ARG A 70 -0.58 -16.40 8.48
N ASN A 71 -0.75 -15.40 7.63
CA ASN A 71 0.20 -15.06 6.54
C ASN A 71 0.70 -13.62 6.60
N LEU A 72 0.46 -12.93 7.71
CA LEU A 72 1.03 -11.60 7.96
C LEU A 72 2.56 -11.72 8.01
N PRO A 73 3.30 -10.92 7.21
CA PRO A 73 4.75 -10.91 7.27
C PRO A 73 5.27 -10.60 8.66
N GLU A 74 6.23 -11.39 9.14
CA GLU A 74 6.77 -11.30 10.51
C GLU A 74 7.26 -9.89 10.87
N PHE A 75 7.90 -9.20 9.94
CA PHE A 75 8.42 -7.85 10.19
C PHE A 75 7.34 -6.80 10.43
N LEU A 76 6.07 -7.09 10.11
CA LEU A 76 4.91 -6.25 10.41
C LEU A 76 4.28 -6.57 11.78
N SER A 77 4.66 -7.66 12.43
CA SER A 77 4.00 -8.15 13.65
C SER A 77 4.07 -7.19 14.84
N HIS A 78 5.04 -6.27 14.84
CA HIS A 78 5.22 -5.24 15.86
C HIS A 78 4.57 -3.90 15.52
N MET A 79 3.90 -3.81 14.36
CA MET A 79 3.20 -2.61 13.91
C MET A 79 1.73 -2.62 14.36
N GLU A 80 1.13 -1.46 14.44
CA GLU A 80 -0.31 -1.30 14.52
C GLU A 80 -0.94 -1.72 13.19
N ILE A 81 -1.69 -2.83 13.19
CA ILE A 81 -2.36 -3.35 12.00
C ILE A 81 -3.77 -2.79 11.94
N ILE A 82 -4.04 -1.97 10.92
CA ILE A 82 -5.38 -1.49 10.62
C ILE A 82 -5.93 -2.34 9.47
N TRP A 83 -6.96 -3.13 9.74
CA TRP A 83 -7.64 -3.92 8.71
C TRP A 83 -8.55 -3.00 7.89
N ALA A 84 -8.35 -2.96 6.59
CA ALA A 84 -9.17 -2.13 5.71
C ALA A 84 -10.62 -2.60 5.68
N PRO A 85 -11.61 -1.70 5.70
CA PRO A 85 -12.99 -2.06 5.46
C PRO A 85 -13.19 -2.43 3.98
N GLU A 86 -14.30 -3.12 3.67
CA GLU A 86 -14.67 -3.38 2.28
C GLU A 86 -14.70 -2.07 1.47
N PRO A 87 -14.05 -2.04 0.32
CA PRO A 87 -14.02 -0.85 -0.51
C PRO A 87 -15.40 -0.60 -1.14
N TYR A 88 -15.73 0.65 -1.33
CA TYR A 88 -16.91 1.01 -2.13
C TYR A 88 -16.68 0.56 -3.59
N PRO A 89 -17.59 -0.23 -4.17
CA PRO A 89 -17.42 -0.70 -5.54
C PRO A 89 -17.45 0.47 -6.52
N SER A 90 -16.55 0.47 -7.47
CA SER A 90 -16.56 1.44 -8.55
C SER A 90 -17.73 1.18 -9.47
N GLN A 91 -18.74 2.03 -9.45
CA GLN A 91 -19.90 1.93 -10.36
C GLN A 91 -19.63 2.47 -11.76
N VAL A 92 -18.50 3.10 -12.00
CA VAL A 92 -18.17 3.70 -13.28
C VAL A 92 -17.48 2.67 -14.15
N LEU A 93 -18.19 2.04 -15.06
CA LEU A 93 -17.68 1.07 -16.04
C LEU A 93 -17.60 -0.38 -15.54
N ASP A 94 -18.70 -0.92 -15.02
CA ASP A 94 -18.82 -2.27 -14.47
C ASP A 94 -18.31 -3.41 -15.38
N ASN A 95 -18.19 -3.17 -16.69
CA ASN A 95 -17.76 -4.20 -17.64
C ASN A 95 -16.32 -4.03 -18.17
N TRP A 96 -15.61 -2.96 -17.84
CA TRP A 96 -14.31 -2.64 -18.46
C TRP A 96 -13.24 -2.12 -17.52
N CYS A 97 -13.47 -2.08 -16.21
CA CYS A 97 -12.46 -1.63 -15.27
C CYS A 97 -11.53 -2.79 -14.90
N PRO A 98 -10.28 -2.83 -15.37
CA PRO A 98 -9.33 -3.87 -15.02
C PRO A 98 -8.82 -3.71 -13.57
N ALA A 99 -9.23 -2.65 -12.88
CA ALA A 99 -8.80 -2.38 -11.52
C ALA A 99 -9.40 -3.39 -10.53
N SER A 100 -8.57 -3.81 -9.59
CA SER A 100 -9.04 -4.56 -8.43
C SER A 100 -10.13 -3.77 -7.68
N PRO A 101 -11.17 -4.42 -7.14
CA PRO A 101 -12.11 -3.79 -6.21
C PRO A 101 -11.39 -3.09 -5.04
N TRP A 102 -10.23 -3.59 -4.65
CA TRP A 102 -9.38 -3.06 -3.59
C TRP A 102 -8.55 -1.83 -3.98
N LEU A 103 -8.74 -1.30 -5.19
CA LEU A 103 -8.08 -0.05 -5.60
C LEU A 103 -8.43 1.12 -4.66
N GLY A 104 -9.54 1.05 -3.93
CA GLY A 104 -9.87 2.02 -2.88
C GLY A 104 -8.79 2.16 -1.80
N MET A 105 -7.95 1.14 -1.60
CA MET A 105 -6.78 1.21 -0.70
C MET A 105 -5.56 1.90 -1.31
N ASN A 106 -5.58 2.25 -2.58
CA ASN A 106 -4.48 2.98 -3.22
C ASN A 106 -4.48 4.46 -2.81
N ILE A 107 -4.30 4.68 -1.52
CA ILE A 107 -4.32 5.99 -0.84
C ILE A 107 -2.90 6.52 -0.71
N LEU A 108 -2.74 7.84 -0.56
CA LEU A 108 -1.43 8.48 -0.40
C LEU A 108 -1.33 9.17 0.96
N PRO A 109 -0.56 8.64 1.91
CA PRO A 109 -0.19 9.36 3.12
C PRO A 109 0.69 10.56 2.77
N ILE A 110 0.26 11.78 3.15
CA ILE A 110 1.03 13.01 2.94
C ILE A 110 1.99 13.22 4.12
N ASN A 111 1.52 12.93 5.31
CA ASN A 111 2.27 13.01 6.56
C ASN A 111 1.71 12.00 7.57
N SER A 112 2.16 12.04 8.81
CA SER A 112 1.75 11.11 9.87
C SER A 112 0.26 11.17 10.26
N LYS A 113 -0.49 12.16 9.76
CA LYS A 113 -1.93 12.34 10.04
C LYS A 113 -2.79 12.38 8.78
N GLN A 114 -2.33 13.05 7.73
CA GLN A 114 -3.11 13.35 6.54
C GLN A 114 -2.92 12.31 5.45
N VAL A 115 -4.03 11.87 4.87
CA VAL A 115 -4.04 10.82 3.83
C VAL A 115 -4.99 11.22 2.71
N LEU A 116 -4.51 11.24 1.46
CA LEU A 116 -5.39 11.40 0.30
C LEU A 116 -6.14 10.09 0.05
N VAL A 117 -7.45 10.18 -0.02
CA VAL A 117 -8.36 9.05 -0.23
C VAL A 117 -9.32 9.38 -1.35
N GLU A 118 -9.61 8.41 -2.22
CA GLU A 118 -10.64 8.62 -3.24
C GLU A 118 -11.99 8.94 -2.60
N SER A 119 -12.66 10.00 -3.09
CA SER A 119 -13.83 10.61 -2.44
C SER A 119 -15.04 9.68 -2.26
N ASN A 120 -15.14 8.60 -3.04
CA ASN A 120 -16.21 7.61 -2.90
C ASN A 120 -15.92 6.56 -1.81
N GLN A 121 -14.70 6.49 -1.27
CA GLN A 121 -14.31 5.54 -0.24
C GLN A 121 -14.70 6.02 1.18
N ILE A 122 -15.98 6.35 1.37
CA ILE A 122 -16.51 6.94 2.61
C ILE A 122 -16.27 6.04 3.82
N MET A 123 -16.42 4.72 3.65
CA MET A 123 -16.21 3.78 4.75
C MET A 123 -14.75 3.73 5.20
N LEU A 124 -13.81 3.80 4.24
CA LEU A 124 -12.38 3.84 4.53
C LEU A 124 -12.01 5.15 5.25
N MET A 125 -12.52 6.30 4.78
CA MET A 125 -12.28 7.59 5.44
C MET A 125 -12.74 7.56 6.91
N LYS A 126 -14.01 7.18 7.16
CA LYS A 126 -14.55 7.04 8.53
C LYS A 126 -13.78 6.04 9.38
N HIS A 127 -13.21 5.02 8.75
CA HIS A 127 -12.40 4.03 9.46
C HIS A 127 -11.05 4.62 9.86
N LEU A 128 -10.37 5.33 8.97
CA LEU A 128 -9.10 6.00 9.24
C LEU A 128 -9.22 7.08 10.34
N GLU A 129 -10.34 7.82 10.37
CA GLU A 129 -10.64 8.80 11.43
C GLU A 129 -10.61 8.18 12.84
N LYS A 130 -11.07 6.92 12.99
CA LYS A 130 -11.02 6.20 14.29
C LYS A 130 -9.59 5.96 14.80
N PHE A 131 -8.61 5.99 13.89
CA PHE A 131 -7.19 5.85 14.19
C PHE A 131 -6.43 7.17 14.17
N ASN A 132 -7.19 8.30 14.31
CA ASN A 132 -6.66 9.66 14.34
C ASN A 132 -5.95 10.10 13.04
N PHE A 133 -6.39 9.59 11.88
CA PHE A 133 -6.02 10.14 10.59
C PHE A 133 -7.05 11.20 10.14
N GLU A 134 -6.60 12.10 9.29
CA GLU A 134 -7.38 13.17 8.65
C GLU A 134 -7.46 12.85 7.13
N PRO A 135 -8.47 12.08 6.68
CA PRO A 135 -8.61 11.77 5.28
C PRO A 135 -8.99 13.01 4.47
N ILE A 136 -8.26 13.24 3.38
CA ILE A 136 -8.53 14.31 2.43
C ILE A 136 -9.15 13.67 1.19
N PRO A 137 -10.43 13.91 0.90
CA PRO A 137 -11.10 13.32 -0.25
C PRO A 137 -10.59 13.91 -1.57
N VAL A 138 -10.21 13.06 -2.51
CA VAL A 138 -9.83 13.45 -3.87
C VAL A 138 -10.70 12.74 -4.89
N GLN A 139 -11.10 13.48 -5.93
CA GLN A 139 -11.92 12.92 -6.99
C GLN A 139 -11.07 12.28 -8.07
N MET A 140 -11.17 10.95 -8.18
CA MET A 140 -10.32 10.14 -9.07
C MET A 140 -11.11 9.55 -10.27
N ARG A 141 -11.99 10.37 -10.86
CA ARG A 141 -12.99 9.93 -11.84
C ARG A 141 -12.44 9.06 -12.98
N HIS A 142 -11.29 9.41 -13.54
CA HIS A 142 -10.74 8.73 -14.72
C HIS A 142 -9.53 7.85 -14.41
N ALA A 143 -8.87 8.04 -13.30
CA ALA A 143 -7.68 7.26 -12.94
C ALA A 143 -8.01 5.77 -12.77
N ARG A 144 -9.18 5.42 -12.24
CA ARG A 144 -9.64 4.04 -12.11
C ARG A 144 -9.72 3.28 -13.44
N THR A 145 -10.06 3.94 -14.53
CA THR A 145 -10.08 3.34 -15.86
C THR A 145 -8.71 2.76 -16.24
N PHE A 146 -7.64 3.34 -15.73
CA PHE A 146 -6.25 2.90 -15.93
C PHE A 146 -5.69 2.13 -14.74
N SER A 147 -6.56 1.68 -13.83
CA SER A 147 -6.18 0.90 -12.63
C SER A 147 -5.28 1.65 -11.65
N GLY A 148 -5.43 2.99 -11.52
CA GLY A 148 -4.67 3.83 -10.61
C GLY A 148 -5.56 4.56 -9.59
N GLY A 149 -5.04 4.75 -8.37
CA GLY A 149 -5.61 5.58 -7.32
C GLY A 149 -4.67 6.76 -6.97
N PRO A 150 -4.91 7.47 -5.86
CA PRO A 150 -4.08 8.61 -5.44
C PRO A 150 -2.57 8.32 -5.38
N HIS A 151 -2.19 7.14 -4.89
CA HIS A 151 -0.78 6.74 -4.83
C HIS A 151 -0.18 6.54 -6.23
N CYS A 152 -0.89 5.83 -7.12
CA CYS A 152 -0.38 5.49 -8.45
C CYS A 152 -0.15 6.71 -9.37
N VAL A 153 -0.88 7.80 -9.18
CA VAL A 153 -0.76 9.00 -10.02
C VAL A 153 0.19 10.06 -9.46
N THR A 154 0.90 9.73 -8.39
CA THR A 154 1.84 10.63 -7.71
C THR A 154 3.25 10.06 -7.69
N LEU A 155 4.22 10.93 -7.55
CA LEU A 155 5.63 10.58 -7.38
C LEU A 155 6.18 11.40 -6.21
N ASP A 156 6.71 10.71 -5.22
CA ASP A 156 7.43 11.37 -4.12
C ASP A 156 8.75 11.94 -4.64
N VAL A 157 8.90 13.26 -4.58
CA VAL A 157 10.15 13.95 -4.96
C VAL A 157 11.00 14.20 -3.72
N LEU A 158 10.35 14.60 -2.62
CA LEU A 158 11.00 14.84 -1.34
C LEU A 158 9.99 14.68 -0.22
N ARG A 159 10.35 13.93 0.80
CA ARG A 159 9.64 13.89 2.09
C ARG A 159 10.54 14.46 3.17
N GLY A 160 10.01 15.43 3.90
CA GLY A 160 10.68 16.03 5.06
C GLY A 160 10.52 15.22 6.33
#